data_4da83154fd67b7297e6e015d4ea47337
#
_entry.id   4da83154fd67b7297e6e015d4ea47337
#
_cell.length_a   1.000
_cell.length_b   1.000
_cell.length_c   1.000
_cell.angle_alpha   90.00
_cell.angle_beta   90.00
_cell.angle_gamma   90.00
#
_symmetry.space_group_name_H-M   'P 1'
#
loop_
_entity.id
_entity.type
_entity.pdbx_description
1 polymer ?
#
loop_
_entity_poly.entity_id
_entity_poly.type
_entity_poly.pdbx_seq_one_letter_code
_entity_poly.pdbx_strand_id
1 'polypeptide(L)'
;EAAELLLQQYAIDLVGRATVTDMLSPLTLDFGKQDKWFKDPDTFTAADFQPFKDSGINIIHPAIGMGGPNAYEEVLKFFAAWNGFIANNDAYFIRIDSASDLDRVKSSGKMGILLGLQNSDQFRRPDDVDFFRSLGQRVSQLTYNSRNLIGNGSTERRDDGISDFGVAIIERMNKVGMAVDVSHCGDRTTLDAFEISKKPVLITHSDCRVLAGGHPRDKTDEAIKKVGETG
;
A
#
# COMPACT_ATOMS: atom_id res chain seq x y z
N GLU A 1 -28.74 12.16 20.81
CA GLU A 1 -28.11 11.25 21.79
C GLU A 1 -28.42 9.78 21.50
N ALA A 2 -29.70 9.31 21.57
CA ALA A 2 -30.03 7.87 21.36
C ALA A 2 -29.65 7.38 19.94
N ALA A 3 -29.90 8.13 18.89
CA ALA A 3 -29.53 7.78 17.52
C ALA A 3 -28.01 7.79 17.35
N GLU A 4 -27.29 8.67 17.99
CA GLU A 4 -25.83 8.77 17.96
C GLU A 4 -25.18 7.58 18.69
N LEU A 5 -25.72 7.18 19.84
CA LEU A 5 -25.28 5.97 20.55
C LEU A 5 -25.53 4.70 19.74
N LEU A 6 -26.66 4.61 19.02
CA LEU A 6 -26.95 3.49 18.13
C LEU A 6 -25.97 3.40 16.94
N LEU A 7 -25.60 4.55 16.34
CA LEU A 7 -24.61 4.62 15.27
C LEU A 7 -23.22 4.23 15.76
N GLN A 8 -22.82 4.67 16.96
CA GLN A 8 -21.56 4.30 17.58
C GLN A 8 -21.50 2.79 17.83
N GLN A 9 -22.56 2.21 18.41
CA GLN A 9 -22.61 0.75 18.65
C GLN A 9 -22.57 -0.03 17.34
N TYR A 10 -23.30 0.41 16.30
CA TYR A 10 -23.26 -0.21 14.98
C TYR A 10 -21.85 -0.18 14.36
N ALA A 11 -21.13 0.94 14.48
CA ALA A 11 -19.76 1.07 13.99
C ALA A 11 -18.80 0.12 14.73
N ILE A 12 -18.92 0.02 16.06
CA ILE A 12 -18.12 -0.91 16.88
C ILE A 12 -18.40 -2.37 16.47
N ASP A 13 -19.67 -2.73 16.30
CA ASP A 13 -20.07 -4.07 15.90
C ASP A 13 -19.59 -4.40 14.47
N LEU A 14 -19.60 -3.42 13.57
CA LEU A 14 -19.11 -3.58 12.19
C LEU A 14 -17.62 -3.84 12.19
N VAL A 15 -16.83 -3.01 12.88
CA VAL A 15 -15.37 -3.16 13.02
C VAL A 15 -15.04 -4.52 13.64
N GLY A 16 -15.77 -4.95 14.68
CA GLY A 16 -15.56 -6.26 15.32
C GLY A 16 -15.82 -7.47 14.41
N ARG A 17 -16.69 -7.31 13.38
CA ARG A 17 -17.02 -8.38 12.41
C ARG A 17 -16.19 -8.35 11.15
N ALA A 18 -15.83 -7.16 10.69
CA ALA A 18 -15.10 -6.96 9.44
C ALA A 18 -13.62 -7.35 9.57
N THR A 19 -12.97 -7.52 8.43
CA THR A 19 -11.51 -7.44 8.34
C THR A 19 -11.16 -6.01 7.95
N VAL A 20 -10.65 -5.24 8.91
CA VAL A 20 -10.31 -3.83 8.72
C VAL A 20 -8.88 -3.72 8.23
N THR A 21 -8.70 -3.11 7.07
CA THR A 21 -7.39 -2.87 6.49
C THR A 21 -7.14 -1.37 6.34
N ASP A 22 -6.05 -0.87 6.92
CA ASP A 22 -5.54 0.47 6.64
C ASP A 22 -4.52 0.37 5.50
N MET A 23 -4.88 0.93 4.34
CA MET A 23 -4.10 0.82 3.11
C MET A 23 -2.97 1.85 2.99
N LEU A 24 -2.75 2.67 4.02
CA LEU A 24 -1.56 3.53 4.16
C LEU A 24 -1.31 3.87 5.63
N SER A 25 -0.64 2.98 6.34
CA SER A 25 -0.35 3.18 7.76
C SER A 25 1.11 2.88 8.07
N PRO A 26 1.86 3.83 8.63
CA PRO A 26 3.13 3.49 9.27
C PRO A 26 2.87 2.67 10.54
N LEU A 27 3.89 1.95 11.00
CA LEU A 27 3.79 1.23 12.29
C LEU A 27 3.62 2.21 13.47
N THR A 28 4.22 3.39 13.37
CA THR A 28 4.07 4.50 14.33
C THR A 28 4.48 5.80 13.66
N LEU A 29 3.94 6.92 14.14
CA LEU A 29 4.39 8.26 13.73
C LEU A 29 5.64 8.72 14.49
N ASP A 30 6.06 7.98 15.52
CA ASP A 30 7.37 8.14 16.16
C ASP A 30 8.41 7.32 15.39
N PHE A 31 9.00 7.94 14.37
CA PHE A 31 10.00 7.29 13.52
C PHE A 31 11.28 6.91 14.28
N GLY A 32 11.64 7.63 15.35
CA GLY A 32 12.76 7.25 16.21
C GLY A 32 12.49 5.95 16.97
N LYS A 33 11.27 5.75 17.42
CA LYS A 33 10.82 4.51 18.06
C LYS A 33 10.78 3.36 17.05
N GLN A 34 10.28 3.60 15.82
CA GLN A 34 10.30 2.61 14.75
C GLN A 34 11.73 2.17 14.38
N ASP A 35 12.64 3.12 14.23
CA ASP A 35 14.05 2.84 13.95
C ASP A 35 14.71 1.99 15.05
N LYS A 36 14.36 2.25 16.31
CA LYS A 36 14.81 1.43 17.43
C LYS A 36 14.30 -0.01 17.30
N TRP A 37 13.02 -0.20 17.04
CA TRP A 37 12.43 -1.53 16.89
C TRP A 37 13.01 -2.31 15.69
N PHE A 38 13.34 -1.63 14.60
CA PHE A 38 13.96 -2.27 13.44
C PHE A 38 15.41 -2.66 13.66
N LYS A 39 16.15 -1.88 14.49
CA LYS A 39 17.55 -2.19 14.86
C LYS A 39 17.64 -3.26 15.94
N ASP A 40 16.72 -3.24 16.88
CA ASP A 40 16.65 -4.14 18.03
C ASP A 40 15.19 -4.58 18.24
N PRO A 41 14.75 -5.61 17.49
CA PRO A 41 13.36 -6.06 17.50
C PRO A 41 12.85 -6.52 18.87
N ASP A 42 13.72 -6.99 19.77
CA ASP A 42 13.37 -7.41 21.11
C ASP A 42 12.89 -6.24 22.01
N THR A 43 13.10 -5.02 21.55
CA THR A 43 12.57 -3.82 22.23
C THR A 43 11.10 -3.53 21.94
N PHE A 44 10.47 -4.23 20.99
CA PHE A 44 9.03 -4.21 20.77
C PHE A 44 8.33 -5.13 21.76
N THR A 45 7.33 -4.63 22.46
CA THR A 45 6.69 -5.35 23.57
C THR A 45 5.19 -5.49 23.37
N ALA A 46 4.54 -6.31 24.21
CA ALA A 46 3.08 -6.40 24.24
C ALA A 46 2.39 -5.05 24.52
N ALA A 47 3.02 -4.17 25.31
CA ALA A 47 2.50 -2.82 25.56
C ALA A 47 2.54 -1.94 24.31
N ASP A 48 3.54 -2.12 23.44
CA ASP A 48 3.63 -1.44 22.15
C ASP A 48 2.61 -1.98 21.14
N PHE A 49 2.25 -3.27 21.25
CA PHE A 49 1.25 -3.90 20.39
C PHE A 49 -0.21 -3.56 20.81
N GLN A 50 -0.45 -3.26 22.07
CA GLN A 50 -1.80 -3.07 22.61
C GLN A 50 -2.63 -2.00 21.85
N PRO A 51 -2.10 -0.79 21.49
CA PRO A 51 -2.84 0.19 20.72
C PRO A 51 -3.33 -0.32 19.36
N PHE A 52 -2.57 -1.17 18.69
CA PHE A 52 -3.00 -1.79 17.43
C PHE A 52 -4.18 -2.73 17.65
N LYS A 53 -4.12 -3.52 18.71
CA LYS A 53 -5.21 -4.43 19.07
C LYS A 53 -6.48 -3.66 19.44
N ASP A 54 -6.35 -2.56 20.15
CA ASP A 54 -7.47 -1.72 20.58
C ASP A 54 -8.10 -0.92 19.43
N SER A 55 -7.35 -0.66 18.36
CA SER A 55 -7.84 0.06 17.17
C SER A 55 -8.89 -0.71 16.37
N GLY A 56 -8.92 -2.04 16.48
CA GLY A 56 -9.74 -2.91 15.64
C GLY A 56 -9.22 -3.08 14.21
N ILE A 57 -8.08 -2.45 13.83
CA ILE A 57 -7.42 -2.65 12.54
C ILE A 57 -6.75 -4.02 12.55
N ASN A 58 -7.01 -4.82 11.53
CA ASN A 58 -6.45 -6.17 11.40
C ASN A 58 -5.21 -6.20 10.52
N ILE A 59 -5.14 -5.34 9.50
CA ILE A 59 -4.06 -5.31 8.52
C ILE A 59 -3.64 -3.86 8.30
N ILE A 60 -2.33 -3.63 8.28
CA ILE A 60 -1.76 -2.36 7.82
C ILE A 60 -0.91 -2.57 6.56
N HIS A 61 -0.92 -1.56 5.70
CA HIS A 61 -0.09 -1.47 4.52
C HIS A 61 0.97 -0.38 4.72
N PRO A 62 2.13 -0.72 5.29
CA PRO A 62 3.23 0.23 5.38
C PRO A 62 3.83 0.41 3.98
N ALA A 63 3.70 1.62 3.46
CA ALA A 63 4.25 2.00 2.17
C ALA A 63 4.93 3.35 2.28
N ILE A 64 6.10 3.49 1.68
CA ILE A 64 6.84 4.74 1.61
C ILE A 64 7.17 5.10 0.17
N GLY A 65 7.27 6.41 -0.11
CA GLY A 65 7.56 6.95 -1.43
C GLY A 65 9.05 7.11 -1.68
N MET A 66 9.78 6.01 -1.77
CA MET A 66 11.18 6.04 -2.17
C MET A 66 11.32 6.27 -3.66
N GLY A 67 12.27 7.12 -4.06
CA GLY A 67 12.53 7.45 -5.46
C GLY A 67 13.93 7.96 -5.71
N GLY A 68 14.27 8.15 -6.98
CA GLY A 68 15.56 8.66 -7.40
C GLY A 68 16.64 7.58 -7.57
N PRO A 69 17.91 7.98 -7.74
CA PRO A 69 18.98 7.09 -8.22
C PRO A 69 19.30 5.92 -7.29
N ASN A 70 19.00 6.03 -5.99
CA ASN A 70 19.28 5.02 -4.99
C ASN A 70 18.04 4.19 -4.61
N ALA A 71 16.91 4.37 -5.33
CA ALA A 71 15.64 3.73 -4.97
C ALA A 71 15.74 2.21 -4.81
N TYR A 72 16.52 1.54 -5.65
CA TYR A 72 16.67 0.09 -5.58
C TYR A 72 17.27 -0.37 -4.24
N GLU A 73 18.38 0.23 -3.83
CA GLU A 73 19.08 -0.11 -2.59
C GLU A 73 18.30 0.31 -1.34
N GLU A 74 17.62 1.45 -1.40
CA GLU A 74 16.78 1.93 -0.30
C GLU A 74 15.56 1.04 -0.09
N VAL A 75 14.90 0.64 -1.17
CA VAL A 75 13.77 -0.30 -1.14
C VAL A 75 14.22 -1.67 -0.64
N LEU A 76 15.40 -2.13 -1.06
CA LEU A 76 15.97 -3.38 -0.55
C LEU A 76 16.17 -3.35 0.97
N LYS A 77 16.72 -2.25 1.50
CA LYS A 77 16.88 -2.04 2.95
C LYS A 77 15.54 -2.00 3.67
N PHE A 78 14.53 -1.35 3.08
CA PHE A 78 13.18 -1.29 3.62
C PHE A 78 12.58 -2.70 3.78
N PHE A 79 12.64 -3.54 2.75
CA PHE A 79 12.13 -4.91 2.83
C PHE A 79 12.95 -5.76 3.80
N ALA A 80 14.28 -5.59 3.86
CA ALA A 80 15.11 -6.30 4.81
C ALA A 80 14.74 -5.95 6.26
N ALA A 81 14.56 -4.67 6.57
CA ALA A 81 14.17 -4.20 7.90
C ALA A 81 12.79 -4.74 8.31
N TRP A 82 11.78 -4.63 7.45
CA TRP A 82 10.45 -5.16 7.73
C TRP A 82 10.43 -6.68 7.91
N ASN A 83 11.11 -7.42 7.04
CA ASN A 83 11.18 -8.87 7.14
C ASN A 83 11.87 -9.32 8.44
N GLY A 84 12.96 -8.65 8.82
CA GLY A 84 13.64 -8.89 10.09
C GLY A 84 12.74 -8.59 11.29
N PHE A 85 12.08 -7.44 11.29
CA PHE A 85 11.16 -7.03 12.36
C PHE A 85 9.98 -8.01 12.51
N ILE A 86 9.33 -8.39 11.42
CA ILE A 86 8.19 -9.33 11.45
C ILE A 86 8.64 -10.70 11.95
N ALA A 87 9.79 -11.21 11.48
CA ALA A 87 10.29 -12.52 11.86
C ALA A 87 10.64 -12.60 13.35
N ASN A 88 11.19 -11.53 13.94
CA ASN A 88 11.51 -11.48 15.36
C ASN A 88 10.29 -11.18 16.25
N ASN A 89 9.21 -10.68 15.67
CA ASN A 89 7.98 -10.33 16.36
C ASN A 89 6.78 -11.14 15.85
N ASP A 90 7.00 -12.41 15.52
CA ASP A 90 6.00 -13.32 14.97
C ASP A 90 4.86 -13.62 15.95
N ALA A 91 5.05 -13.36 17.24
CA ALA A 91 3.98 -13.39 18.25
C ALA A 91 2.87 -12.35 17.97
N TYR A 92 3.20 -11.23 17.33
CA TYR A 92 2.31 -10.08 17.11
C TYR A 92 1.92 -9.89 15.64
N PHE A 93 2.78 -10.27 14.68
CA PHE A 93 2.62 -9.93 13.27
C PHE A 93 2.62 -11.15 12.37
N ILE A 94 1.87 -11.02 11.25
CA ILE A 94 1.88 -11.97 10.12
C ILE A 94 2.16 -11.18 8.86
N ARG A 95 3.20 -11.55 8.09
CA ARG A 95 3.35 -10.98 6.75
C ARG A 95 2.29 -11.56 5.83
N ILE A 96 1.62 -10.68 5.07
CA ILE A 96 0.61 -11.07 4.08
C ILE A 96 1.31 -11.39 2.76
N ASP A 97 1.38 -12.65 2.43
CA ASP A 97 1.97 -13.17 1.19
C ASP A 97 0.93 -13.73 0.22
N SER A 98 -0.23 -14.14 0.73
CA SER A 98 -1.32 -14.76 -0.02
C SER A 98 -2.68 -14.48 0.60
N ALA A 99 -3.76 -14.80 -0.11
CA ALA A 99 -5.13 -14.66 0.40
C ALA A 99 -5.38 -15.48 1.68
N SER A 100 -4.75 -16.66 1.82
CA SER A 100 -4.90 -17.48 3.03
C SER A 100 -4.32 -16.82 4.28
N ASP A 101 -3.39 -15.87 4.15
CA ASP A 101 -2.87 -15.13 5.29
C ASP A 101 -3.90 -14.15 5.87
N LEU A 102 -4.87 -13.69 5.06
CA LEU A 102 -5.98 -12.86 5.54
C LEU A 102 -6.84 -13.62 6.55
N ASP A 103 -7.15 -14.89 6.28
CA ASP A 103 -7.90 -15.75 7.20
C ASP A 103 -7.09 -16.05 8.47
N ARG A 104 -5.77 -16.23 8.34
CA ARG A 104 -4.87 -16.43 9.47
C ARG A 104 -4.82 -15.22 10.39
N VAL A 105 -4.76 -14.00 9.83
CA VAL A 105 -4.79 -12.76 10.64
C VAL A 105 -6.04 -12.74 11.50
N LYS A 106 -7.22 -12.94 10.90
CA LYS A 106 -8.50 -12.88 11.63
C LYS A 106 -8.61 -13.92 12.75
N SER A 107 -8.09 -15.11 12.53
CA SER A 107 -8.18 -16.22 13.50
C SER A 107 -7.11 -16.19 14.60
N SER A 108 -5.97 -15.54 14.37
CA SER A 108 -4.81 -15.56 15.27
C SER A 108 -4.77 -14.45 16.31
N GLY A 109 -5.51 -13.35 16.10
CA GLY A 109 -5.42 -12.13 16.90
C GLY A 109 -4.11 -11.33 16.68
N LYS A 110 -3.33 -11.68 15.65
CA LYS A 110 -2.14 -10.95 15.22
C LYS A 110 -2.53 -9.90 14.19
N MET A 111 -1.65 -8.94 13.94
CA MET A 111 -1.82 -7.95 12.88
C MET A 111 -1.13 -8.40 11.59
N GLY A 112 -1.82 -8.27 10.47
CA GLY A 112 -1.28 -8.49 9.14
C GLY A 112 -0.44 -7.31 8.66
N ILE A 113 0.72 -7.60 8.07
CA ILE A 113 1.57 -6.60 7.42
C ILE A 113 1.59 -6.87 5.92
N LEU A 114 0.91 -6.01 5.16
CA LEU A 114 0.86 -6.05 3.70
C LEU A 114 1.93 -5.11 3.15
N LEU A 115 3.10 -5.65 2.79
CA LEU A 115 4.23 -4.83 2.36
C LEU A 115 4.02 -4.25 0.96
N GLY A 116 4.24 -2.94 0.82
CA GLY A 116 4.14 -2.23 -0.46
C GLY A 116 4.94 -0.95 -0.52
N LEU A 117 4.81 -0.23 -1.63
CA LEU A 117 5.53 1.03 -1.88
C LEU A 117 4.62 2.05 -2.55
N GLN A 118 4.85 3.34 -2.26
CA GLN A 118 4.19 4.48 -2.92
C GLN A 118 4.95 4.99 -4.15
N ASN A 119 5.89 4.22 -4.70
CA ASN A 119 6.62 4.50 -5.93
C ASN A 119 7.16 3.19 -6.50
N SER A 120 7.56 3.21 -7.77
CA SER A 120 8.12 2.05 -8.47
C SER A 120 9.49 2.34 -9.12
N ASP A 121 10.23 3.34 -8.64
CA ASP A 121 11.58 3.69 -9.12
C ASP A 121 12.62 2.58 -8.92
N GLN A 122 12.36 1.62 -8.01
CA GLN A 122 13.21 0.46 -7.80
C GLN A 122 13.20 -0.51 -8.98
N PHE A 123 12.20 -0.47 -9.85
CA PHE A 123 12.15 -1.34 -11.04
C PHE A 123 13.00 -0.76 -12.16
N ARG A 124 14.16 -1.34 -12.41
CA ARG A 124 15.10 -0.97 -13.48
C ARG A 124 14.87 -1.79 -14.75
N ARG A 125 14.18 -2.93 -14.61
CA ARG A 125 13.77 -3.87 -15.65
C ARG A 125 12.57 -4.70 -15.17
N PRO A 126 11.79 -5.32 -16.04
CA PRO A 126 10.59 -6.09 -15.64
C PRO A 126 10.89 -7.23 -14.65
N ASP A 127 12.05 -7.88 -14.74
CA ASP A 127 12.43 -8.97 -13.83
C ASP A 127 12.64 -8.50 -12.37
N ASP A 128 12.88 -7.22 -12.14
CA ASP A 128 12.97 -6.68 -10.78
C ASP A 128 11.61 -6.81 -10.03
N VAL A 129 10.48 -6.87 -10.74
CA VAL A 129 9.16 -7.11 -10.14
C VAL A 129 9.13 -8.48 -9.44
N ASP A 130 9.66 -9.53 -10.07
CA ASP A 130 9.74 -10.86 -9.47
C ASP A 130 10.64 -10.86 -8.23
N PHE A 131 11.77 -10.18 -8.33
CA PHE A 131 12.72 -10.08 -7.24
C PHE A 131 12.08 -9.44 -6.01
N PHE A 132 11.49 -8.25 -6.15
CA PHE A 132 10.82 -7.58 -5.02
C PHE A 132 9.56 -8.33 -4.55
N ARG A 133 8.85 -8.98 -5.46
CA ARG A 133 7.75 -9.90 -5.10
C ARG A 133 8.22 -11.03 -4.18
N SER A 134 9.40 -11.59 -4.43
CA SER A 134 9.99 -12.64 -3.61
C SER A 134 10.39 -12.14 -2.22
N LEU A 135 10.72 -10.84 -2.08
CA LEU A 135 11.00 -10.19 -0.80
C LEU A 135 9.75 -9.82 0.00
N GLY A 136 8.57 -10.06 -0.54
CA GLY A 136 7.31 -9.81 0.15
C GLY A 136 6.51 -8.61 -0.36
N GLN A 137 6.97 -7.90 -1.41
CA GLN A 137 6.18 -6.81 -1.99
C GLN A 137 4.88 -7.34 -2.60
N ARG A 138 3.75 -6.75 -2.25
CA ARG A 138 2.42 -7.15 -2.73
C ARG A 138 1.69 -6.03 -3.45
N VAL A 139 2.03 -4.79 -3.15
CA VAL A 139 1.47 -3.59 -3.77
C VAL A 139 2.61 -2.70 -4.25
N SER A 140 2.51 -2.15 -5.45
CA SER A 140 3.42 -1.12 -5.94
C SER A 140 2.63 -0.01 -6.62
N GLN A 141 2.76 1.19 -6.09
CA GLN A 141 2.24 2.39 -6.73
C GLN A 141 3.18 2.79 -7.87
N LEU A 142 2.62 3.06 -9.04
CA LEU A 142 3.41 3.25 -10.27
C LEU A 142 4.34 4.45 -10.21
N THR A 143 3.83 5.58 -9.74
CA THR A 143 4.60 6.83 -9.58
C THR A 143 4.29 7.46 -8.23
N TYR A 144 5.22 8.22 -7.67
CA TYR A 144 4.89 9.17 -6.62
C TYR A 144 4.36 10.48 -7.25
N ASN A 145 4.67 11.64 -6.72
CA ASN A 145 4.16 12.90 -7.25
C ASN A 145 4.79 13.32 -8.58
N SER A 146 6.00 12.88 -8.84
CA SER A 146 6.80 13.25 -10.03
C SER A 146 6.83 12.13 -11.05
N ARG A 147 7.27 12.47 -12.27
CA ARG A 147 7.53 11.51 -13.35
C ARG A 147 8.66 10.55 -12.98
N ASN A 148 8.48 9.28 -13.34
CA ASN A 148 9.53 8.28 -13.35
C ASN A 148 9.58 7.52 -14.70
N LEU A 149 10.28 6.38 -14.78
CA LEU A 149 10.37 5.60 -16.02
C LEU A 149 9.03 4.97 -16.44
N ILE A 150 8.09 4.79 -15.51
CA ILE A 150 6.80 4.11 -15.75
C ILE A 150 5.76 5.10 -16.31
N GLY A 151 5.66 6.30 -15.70
CA GLY A 151 4.62 7.25 -16.05
C GLY A 151 4.78 8.57 -15.31
N ASN A 152 3.69 9.32 -15.20
CA ASN A 152 3.68 10.66 -14.62
C ASN A 152 2.93 10.68 -13.31
N GLY A 153 3.50 11.38 -12.32
CA GLY A 153 2.85 11.67 -11.05
C GLY A 153 1.85 12.83 -11.16
N SER A 154 1.00 12.96 -10.15
CA SER A 154 -0.12 13.91 -10.13
C SER A 154 0.29 15.38 -10.13
N THR A 155 1.54 15.71 -9.79
CA THR A 155 2.04 17.10 -9.78
C THR A 155 2.84 17.47 -11.02
N GLU A 156 2.96 16.55 -11.99
CA GLU A 156 3.61 16.87 -13.25
C GLU A 156 2.77 17.85 -14.08
N ARG A 157 3.45 18.81 -14.71
CA ARG A 157 2.80 19.81 -15.57
C ARG A 157 2.12 19.19 -16.78
N ARG A 158 2.66 18.08 -17.28
CA ARG A 158 2.12 17.29 -18.39
C ARG A 158 2.11 15.82 -17.99
N ASP A 159 0.98 15.22 -18.17
CA ASP A 159 0.79 13.79 -17.99
C ASP A 159 0.58 13.13 -19.36
N ASP A 160 1.65 12.53 -19.89
CA ASP A 160 1.67 11.86 -21.18
C ASP A 160 1.27 10.37 -21.06
N GLY A 161 0.84 9.92 -19.86
CA GLY A 161 0.42 8.54 -19.61
C GLY A 161 1.56 7.60 -19.26
N ILE A 162 1.34 6.32 -19.50
CA ILE A 162 2.27 5.22 -19.19
C ILE A 162 3.23 4.99 -20.36
N SER A 163 4.51 4.83 -20.07
CA SER A 163 5.56 4.50 -21.04
C SER A 163 5.51 3.02 -21.45
N ASP A 164 6.21 2.65 -22.55
CA ASP A 164 6.38 1.25 -22.95
C ASP A 164 7.03 0.41 -21.83
N PHE A 165 7.96 1.00 -21.08
CA PHE A 165 8.53 0.37 -19.90
C PHE A 165 7.47 0.13 -18.82
N GLY A 166 6.61 1.13 -18.58
CA GLY A 166 5.49 1.03 -17.63
C GLY A 166 4.50 -0.06 -18.00
N VAL A 167 4.18 -0.22 -19.30
CA VAL A 167 3.36 -1.34 -19.80
C VAL A 167 3.96 -2.69 -19.39
N ALA A 168 5.26 -2.89 -19.68
CA ALA A 168 5.96 -4.14 -19.33
C ALA A 168 5.98 -4.41 -17.81
N ILE A 169 6.11 -3.36 -16.99
CA ILE A 169 6.05 -3.47 -15.51
C ILE A 169 4.65 -3.89 -15.07
N ILE A 170 3.58 -3.26 -15.55
CA ILE A 170 2.19 -3.61 -15.19
C ILE A 170 1.86 -5.05 -15.58
N GLU A 171 2.23 -5.45 -16.80
CA GLU A 171 2.02 -6.84 -17.27
C GLU A 171 2.76 -7.84 -16.36
N ARG A 172 4.00 -7.50 -15.94
CA ARG A 172 4.76 -8.35 -15.04
C ARG A 172 4.15 -8.41 -13.65
N MET A 173 3.70 -7.26 -13.09
CA MET A 173 2.98 -7.21 -11.82
C MET A 173 1.73 -8.09 -11.85
N ASN A 174 0.92 -8.00 -12.91
CA ASN A 174 -0.26 -8.85 -13.10
C ASN A 174 0.10 -10.35 -13.11
N LYS A 175 1.20 -10.71 -13.79
CA LYS A 175 1.65 -12.10 -13.92
C LYS A 175 2.07 -12.71 -12.58
N VAL A 176 2.76 -11.94 -11.73
CA VAL A 176 3.27 -12.42 -10.44
C VAL A 176 2.31 -12.21 -9.28
N GLY A 177 1.15 -11.57 -9.50
CA GLY A 177 0.18 -11.25 -8.46
C GLY A 177 0.64 -10.14 -7.52
N MET A 178 1.27 -9.09 -8.06
CA MET A 178 1.53 -7.83 -7.37
C MET A 178 0.47 -6.83 -7.80
N ALA A 179 -0.22 -6.20 -6.85
CA ALA A 179 -1.27 -5.22 -7.14
C ALA A 179 -0.69 -3.89 -7.62
N VAL A 180 -1.34 -3.32 -8.63
CA VAL A 180 -1.03 -1.99 -9.16
C VAL A 180 -1.80 -0.95 -8.37
N ASP A 181 -1.13 0.07 -7.82
CA ASP A 181 -1.74 1.22 -7.18
C ASP A 181 -1.46 2.49 -7.99
N VAL A 182 -2.46 3.34 -8.13
CA VAL A 182 -2.37 4.60 -8.89
C VAL A 182 -2.64 5.85 -8.04
N SER A 183 -2.58 5.75 -6.72
CA SER A 183 -2.97 6.83 -5.79
C SER A 183 -2.29 8.16 -6.07
N HIS A 184 -0.98 8.23 -6.34
CA HIS A 184 -0.23 9.45 -6.68
C HIS A 184 -0.07 9.67 -8.19
N CYS A 185 -0.57 8.77 -9.04
CA CYS A 185 -0.43 8.93 -10.49
C CYS A 185 -1.27 10.10 -11.02
N GLY A 186 -0.81 10.72 -12.08
CA GLY A 186 -1.58 11.70 -12.84
C GLY A 186 -2.80 11.08 -13.52
N ASP A 187 -3.65 11.90 -14.10
CA ASP A 187 -4.96 11.45 -14.62
C ASP A 187 -4.81 10.49 -15.80
N ARG A 188 -3.97 10.84 -16.78
CA ARG A 188 -3.75 9.99 -17.95
C ARG A 188 -3.02 8.70 -17.57
N THR A 189 -1.98 8.79 -16.74
CA THR A 189 -1.28 7.62 -16.20
C THR A 189 -2.23 6.69 -15.43
N THR A 190 -3.17 7.26 -14.66
CA THR A 190 -4.20 6.49 -13.95
C THR A 190 -5.13 5.75 -14.93
N LEU A 191 -5.65 6.43 -15.97
CA LEU A 191 -6.56 5.83 -16.94
C LEU A 191 -5.86 4.75 -17.78
N ASP A 192 -4.63 5.00 -18.22
CA ASP A 192 -3.83 4.00 -18.95
C ASP A 192 -3.60 2.74 -18.11
N ALA A 193 -3.37 2.88 -16.79
CA ALA A 193 -3.20 1.73 -15.91
C ALA A 193 -4.46 0.83 -15.89
N PHE A 194 -5.66 1.40 -15.91
CA PHE A 194 -6.91 0.64 -16.01
C PHE A 194 -7.07 -0.07 -17.36
N GLU A 195 -6.59 0.55 -18.45
CA GLU A 195 -6.66 -0.05 -19.79
C GLU A 195 -5.67 -1.22 -19.95
N ILE A 196 -4.46 -1.08 -19.38
CA ILE A 196 -3.37 -2.05 -19.52
C ILE A 196 -3.55 -3.22 -18.55
N SER A 197 -3.91 -2.95 -17.29
CA SER A 197 -3.99 -3.99 -16.26
C SER A 197 -5.10 -5.01 -16.56
N LYS A 198 -4.78 -6.29 -16.41
CA LYS A 198 -5.76 -7.41 -16.50
C LYS A 198 -6.22 -7.88 -15.10
N LYS A 199 -5.84 -7.15 -14.07
CA LYS A 199 -6.20 -7.38 -12.67
C LYS A 199 -6.73 -6.08 -12.08
N PRO A 200 -7.51 -6.12 -10.99
CA PRO A 200 -7.96 -4.92 -10.31
C PRO A 200 -6.81 -3.96 -10.02
N VAL A 201 -7.04 -2.67 -10.28
CA VAL A 201 -6.13 -1.57 -9.97
C VAL A 201 -6.62 -0.88 -8.71
N LEU A 202 -5.70 -0.51 -7.81
CA LEU A 202 -6.02 0.07 -6.53
C LEU A 202 -5.88 1.60 -6.54
N ILE A 203 -6.70 2.25 -5.74
CA ILE A 203 -6.51 3.59 -5.23
C ILE A 203 -6.48 3.46 -3.71
N THR A 204 -5.29 3.28 -3.15
CA THR A 204 -5.12 2.96 -1.73
C THR A 204 -5.38 4.15 -0.82
N HIS A 205 -5.08 5.38 -1.30
CA HIS A 205 -5.22 6.62 -0.54
C HIS A 205 -5.36 7.84 -1.46
N SER A 206 -6.55 8.35 -1.57
CA SER A 206 -6.88 9.55 -2.36
C SER A 206 -8.28 10.04 -1.99
N ASP A 207 -8.52 11.33 -2.21
CA ASP A 207 -9.85 11.91 -2.11
C ASP A 207 -10.55 11.93 -3.48
N CYS A 208 -11.86 12.22 -3.46
CA CYS A 208 -12.63 12.54 -4.66
C CYS A 208 -12.37 14.00 -5.04
N ARG A 209 -11.82 14.26 -6.21
CA ARG A 209 -11.38 15.60 -6.65
C ARG A 209 -12.51 16.65 -6.54
N VAL A 210 -13.70 16.30 -6.92
CA VAL A 210 -14.86 17.22 -6.88
C VAL A 210 -15.19 17.64 -5.44
N LEU A 211 -14.99 16.76 -4.46
CA LEU A 211 -15.27 17.03 -3.05
C LEU A 211 -14.10 17.69 -2.32
N ALA A 212 -12.88 17.45 -2.78
CA ALA A 212 -11.64 17.91 -2.14
C ALA A 212 -11.06 19.22 -2.74
N GLY A 213 -11.89 20.03 -3.40
CA GLY A 213 -11.49 21.34 -3.90
C GLY A 213 -10.68 21.36 -5.19
N GLY A 214 -10.62 20.26 -5.94
CA GLY A 214 -10.07 20.22 -7.28
C GLY A 214 -8.55 19.97 -7.35
N HIS A 215 -7.92 19.53 -6.27
CA HIS A 215 -6.47 19.29 -6.27
C HIS A 215 -6.10 18.14 -7.24
N PRO A 216 -5.04 18.27 -8.08
CA PRO A 216 -4.68 17.25 -9.07
C PRO A 216 -4.23 15.92 -8.45
N ARG A 217 -3.88 15.89 -7.15
CA ARG A 217 -3.56 14.66 -6.40
C ARG A 217 -4.79 13.76 -6.21
N ASP A 218 -5.98 14.35 -6.23
CA ASP A 218 -7.23 13.62 -5.98
C ASP A 218 -7.77 13.00 -7.27
N LYS A 219 -8.54 11.94 -7.15
CA LYS A 219 -9.01 11.19 -8.31
C LYS A 219 -10.25 11.80 -8.94
N THR A 220 -10.26 11.78 -10.27
CA THR A 220 -11.42 12.20 -11.07
C THR A 220 -12.57 11.21 -10.92
N ASP A 221 -13.80 11.66 -11.17
CA ASP A 221 -14.98 10.79 -11.21
C ASP A 221 -14.83 9.68 -12.26
N GLU A 222 -14.12 9.96 -13.37
CA GLU A 222 -13.81 8.97 -14.39
C GLU A 222 -12.94 7.84 -13.83
N ALA A 223 -11.85 8.17 -13.12
CA ALA A 223 -10.99 7.18 -12.48
C ALA A 223 -11.75 6.36 -11.43
N ILE A 224 -12.63 7.01 -10.64
CA ILE A 224 -13.47 6.34 -9.63
C ILE A 224 -14.42 5.33 -10.29
N LYS A 225 -15.04 5.69 -11.41
CA LYS A 225 -15.88 4.75 -12.19
C LYS A 225 -15.07 3.56 -12.70
N LYS A 226 -13.87 3.81 -13.21
CA LYS A 226 -12.97 2.74 -13.71
C LYS A 226 -12.59 1.76 -12.60
N VAL A 227 -12.35 2.21 -11.38
CA VAL A 227 -12.14 1.30 -10.23
C VAL A 227 -13.33 0.35 -10.07
N GLY A 228 -14.56 0.88 -10.09
CA GLY A 228 -15.77 0.07 -9.97
C GLY A 228 -16.00 -0.92 -11.14
N GLU A 229 -15.47 -0.62 -12.34
CA GLU A 229 -15.56 -1.50 -13.51
C GLU A 229 -14.52 -2.64 -13.49
N THR A 230 -13.39 -2.46 -12.82
CA THR A 230 -12.30 -3.44 -12.80
C THR A 230 -12.36 -4.41 -11.62
N GLY A 231 -13.26 -4.21 -10.68
CA GLY A 231 -13.49 -5.06 -9.51
C GLY A 231 -12.97 -4.52 -8.23
#